data_3a1cf5598648b31b530c92fc224f7fec
#
_entry.id   3a1cf5598648b31b530c92fc224f7fec
#
_cell.length_a   1.000
_cell.length_b   1.000
_cell.length_c   1.000
_cell.angle_alpha   90.00
_cell.angle_beta   90.00
_cell.angle_gamma   90.00
#
_symmetry.space_group_name_H-M   'P 1'
#
loop_
_entity.id
_entity.type
_entity.pdbx_description
1 polymer ?
#
loop_
_entity_poly.entity_id
_entity_poly.type
_entity_poly.pdbx_seq_one_letter_code
_entity_poly.pdbx_strand_id
1 'polypeptide(L)'
;MFKKFFVAVFALFAATSCTNESLETVVENNAEQGYAPVTVHVNDFSITQEEMPSGGGTTRAAQNPADYTDVGAITLAFYDAAGTEVYKTTQIKGDGSYTTFGEFTANLQVGHYTMVAVARAHYDGDAFTLTSPTEAGYTSERPRETFSKVQAVTVTSVSPLNLEVTLNRINSWLKIISTDGRPASIKKIRTTFEKGGKSFNPTTGWATTDTGFSQTNNPSTAIGATIEINVVPFVACADDAEEKMTITIEALDNDDNVLGTKVVNNVPFKRNRQTILRGNVFTAEPTTSSFKIETAWLSDYTMDF
;
A
#
# COMPACT_ATOMS: atom_id res chain seq x y z
N MET A 1 49.29 -31.09 40.62
CA MET A 1 49.71 -31.29 42.03
C MET A 1 48.90 -30.36 42.90
N PHE A 2 48.19 -30.93 43.91
CA PHE A 2 47.52 -30.39 45.09
C PHE A 2 46.38 -29.37 44.86
N LYS A 3 45.18 -29.75 45.11
CA LYS A 3 44.36 -30.23 46.27
C LYS A 3 43.80 -29.08 47.11
N LYS A 4 42.44 -29.00 47.17
CA LYS A 4 41.56 -28.97 48.37
C LYS A 4 41.58 -27.68 49.24
N PHE A 5 40.49 -27.16 49.87
CA PHE A 5 39.40 -27.73 50.66
C PHE A 5 38.39 -26.61 50.94
N PHE A 6 37.10 -26.89 50.90
CA PHE A 6 36.02 -26.79 51.86
C PHE A 6 36.26 -25.88 53.10
N VAL A 7 35.26 -25.04 53.45
CA VAL A 7 34.50 -25.14 54.70
C VAL A 7 33.23 -24.29 54.66
N ALA A 8 32.09 -24.91 54.95
CA ALA A 8 30.82 -24.29 55.23
C ALA A 8 30.80 -23.94 56.74
N VAL A 9 30.18 -22.81 57.10
CA VAL A 9 29.73 -22.57 58.46
C VAL A 9 28.31 -22.05 58.46
N PHE A 10 27.43 -22.86 59.02
CA PHE A 10 26.08 -22.54 59.46
C PHE A 10 26.19 -21.79 60.79
N ALA A 11 25.43 -20.70 60.95
CA ALA A 11 25.07 -20.22 62.26
C ALA A 11 23.64 -19.62 62.25
N LEU A 12 22.77 -20.38 62.87
CA LEU A 12 21.43 -19.93 63.28
C LEU A 12 21.56 -18.99 64.48
N PHE A 13 20.83 -17.88 64.49
CA PHE A 13 20.32 -17.32 65.74
C PHE A 13 18.95 -16.70 65.49
N ALA A 14 18.05 -17.19 66.32
CA ALA A 14 16.66 -16.74 66.39
C ALA A 14 16.51 -15.66 67.47
N ALA A 15 15.46 -14.90 67.30
CA ALA A 15 14.57 -14.38 68.29
C ALA A 15 14.51 -12.85 68.51
N THR A 16 13.33 -12.36 68.12
CA THR A 16 12.38 -11.50 68.85
C THR A 16 12.71 -10.02 69.01
N SER A 17 11.90 -9.19 68.35
CA SER A 17 11.03 -8.25 69.11
C SER A 17 10.12 -7.49 68.12
N CYS A 18 8.85 -7.40 68.50
CA CYS A 18 7.79 -6.63 67.81
C CYS A 18 8.09 -5.13 67.81
N THR A 19 7.99 -4.52 66.64
CA THR A 19 7.46 -3.15 66.50
C THR A 19 6.67 -3.12 65.19
N ASN A 20 5.43 -2.66 65.30
CA ASN A 20 4.53 -2.36 64.18
C ASN A 20 5.13 -1.24 63.37
N GLU A 21 5.72 -1.55 62.25
CA GLU A 21 5.87 -0.65 61.11
C GLU A 21 5.12 -1.30 59.94
N SER A 22 4.11 -0.57 59.47
CA SER A 22 3.38 -0.91 58.29
C SER A 22 4.38 -1.06 57.12
N LEU A 23 4.74 -2.29 56.82
CA LEU A 23 5.29 -2.66 55.56
C LEU A 23 4.19 -2.38 54.51
N GLU A 24 4.22 -1.20 53.92
CA GLU A 24 3.70 -1.07 52.60
C GLU A 24 4.42 -2.13 51.77
N THR A 25 3.75 -3.25 51.55
CA THR A 25 4.08 -4.19 50.52
C THR A 25 4.04 -3.39 49.24
N VAL A 26 5.23 -3.06 48.72
CA VAL A 26 5.42 -2.81 47.30
C VAL A 26 4.95 -4.11 46.63
N VAL A 27 3.67 -4.16 46.33
CA VAL A 27 3.14 -5.10 45.37
C VAL A 27 3.83 -4.69 44.08
N GLU A 28 4.97 -5.34 43.79
CA GLU A 28 5.41 -5.43 42.39
C GLU A 28 4.20 -5.94 41.64
N ASN A 29 3.55 -5.03 40.92
CA ASN A 29 2.57 -5.36 39.91
C ASN A 29 3.35 -6.07 38.76
N ASN A 30 3.75 -7.30 39.03
CA ASN A 30 3.86 -8.34 37.99
C ASN A 30 2.42 -8.74 37.66
N ALA A 31 1.63 -7.76 37.13
CA ALA A 31 0.52 -8.10 36.30
C ALA A 31 1.14 -8.90 35.14
N GLU A 32 0.88 -10.21 35.15
CA GLU A 32 1.14 -11.03 33.98
C GLU A 32 0.60 -10.24 32.80
N GLN A 33 1.49 -9.79 31.91
CA GLN A 33 1.10 -9.03 30.73
C GLN A 33 0.29 -10.00 29.86
N GLY A 34 -1.02 -10.06 30.14
CA GLY A 34 -1.92 -10.95 29.44
C GLY A 34 -2.06 -10.51 27.99
N TYR A 35 -2.26 -11.49 27.11
CA TYR A 35 -2.57 -11.27 25.71
C TYR A 35 -4.07 -11.19 25.51
N ALA A 36 -4.50 -10.27 24.65
CA ALA A 36 -5.86 -10.18 24.16
C ALA A 36 -5.94 -10.66 22.70
N PRO A 37 -6.93 -11.46 22.34
CA PRO A 37 -7.22 -11.69 20.93
C PRO A 37 -7.80 -10.42 20.30
N VAL A 38 -7.14 -9.93 19.24
CA VAL A 38 -7.58 -8.78 18.47
C VAL A 38 -8.00 -9.29 17.10
N THR A 39 -9.29 -9.20 16.79
CA THR A 39 -9.83 -9.56 15.49
C THR A 39 -10.00 -8.30 14.64
N VAL A 40 -9.46 -8.30 13.44
CA VAL A 40 -9.58 -7.21 12.48
C VAL A 40 -10.39 -7.70 11.29
N HIS A 41 -11.51 -7.03 11.04
CA HIS A 41 -12.36 -7.25 9.86
C HIS A 41 -12.11 -6.11 8.87
N VAL A 42 -11.53 -6.43 7.73
CA VAL A 42 -11.49 -5.54 6.58
C VAL A 42 -12.82 -5.65 5.88
N ASN A 43 -13.73 -4.71 6.14
CA ASN A 43 -15.10 -4.79 5.68
C ASN A 43 -15.31 -4.16 4.31
N ASP A 44 -14.41 -3.22 3.92
CA ASP A 44 -14.67 -2.40 2.78
C ASP A 44 -13.42 -1.77 2.19
N PHE A 45 -13.51 -1.49 0.88
CA PHE A 45 -12.58 -0.62 0.15
C PHE A 45 -13.30 0.67 -0.20
N SER A 46 -12.92 1.78 0.44
CA SER A 46 -13.47 3.08 0.10
C SER A 46 -12.93 3.52 -1.26
N ILE A 47 -13.82 3.42 -2.24
CA ILE A 47 -13.68 4.09 -3.53
C ILE A 47 -14.55 5.33 -3.40
N THR A 48 -14.06 6.39 -2.76
CA THR A 48 -14.78 7.64 -2.64
C THR A 48 -15.03 8.21 -4.04
N GLN A 49 -16.27 8.10 -4.51
CA GLN A 49 -16.80 8.95 -5.56
C GLN A 49 -17.40 10.16 -4.85
N GLU A 50 -16.81 11.34 -5.02
CA GLU A 50 -17.52 12.58 -4.70
C GLU A 50 -18.72 12.67 -5.63
N GLU A 51 -19.87 13.11 -5.08
CA GLU A 51 -21.13 13.24 -5.81
C GLU A 51 -20.96 14.13 -7.04
N MET A 52 -21.38 13.63 -8.18
CA MET A 52 -21.57 14.48 -9.37
C MET A 52 -22.71 15.46 -9.10
N PRO A 53 -22.56 16.73 -9.45
CA PRO A 53 -23.68 17.66 -9.43
C PRO A 53 -24.70 17.23 -10.47
N SER A 54 -25.87 16.77 -9.95
CA SER A 54 -27.13 16.51 -10.66
C SER A 54 -27.07 15.65 -11.93
N GLY A 55 -26.99 14.33 -11.73
CA GLY A 55 -27.18 13.35 -12.81
C GLY A 55 -26.89 11.93 -12.34
N GLY A 56 -27.74 11.36 -11.46
CA GLY A 56 -27.85 9.91 -11.25
C GLY A 56 -26.55 9.11 -11.06
N GLY A 57 -25.61 9.58 -10.23
CA GLY A 57 -24.42 8.81 -9.84
C GLY A 57 -24.83 7.74 -8.83
N THR A 58 -24.71 6.47 -9.19
CA THR A 58 -24.73 5.38 -8.21
C THR A 58 -23.45 5.47 -7.38
N THR A 59 -23.58 5.87 -6.10
CA THR A 59 -22.58 5.57 -5.10
C THR A 59 -22.27 4.08 -5.18
N ARG A 60 -21.04 3.70 -5.51
CA ARG A 60 -20.66 2.29 -5.39
C ARG A 60 -20.73 1.95 -3.92
N ALA A 61 -21.64 1.03 -3.58
CA ALA A 61 -21.70 0.45 -2.26
C ALA A 61 -20.34 -0.14 -1.90
N ALA A 62 -19.97 -0.03 -0.64
CA ALA A 62 -18.89 -0.76 -0.02
C ALA A 62 -18.85 -2.20 -0.54
N GLN A 63 -17.69 -2.66 -1.01
CA GLN A 63 -17.52 -4.03 -1.50
C GLN A 63 -16.76 -4.86 -0.48
N ASN A 64 -17.33 -6.00 -0.13
CA ASN A 64 -16.62 -7.00 0.67
C ASN A 64 -15.29 -7.34 -0.02
N PRO A 65 -14.16 -7.41 0.70
CA PRO A 65 -12.85 -7.78 0.15
C PRO A 65 -12.85 -9.04 -0.71
N ALA A 66 -13.67 -10.03 -0.33
CA ALA A 66 -13.80 -11.28 -1.08
C ALA A 66 -14.40 -11.08 -2.49
N ASP A 67 -15.26 -10.08 -2.66
CA ASP A 67 -15.94 -9.79 -3.92
C ASP A 67 -15.16 -8.82 -4.81
N TYR A 68 -14.13 -8.16 -4.28
CA TYR A 68 -13.30 -7.24 -5.05
C TYR A 68 -12.27 -8.00 -5.89
N THR A 69 -12.48 -8.02 -7.21
CA THR A 69 -11.68 -8.85 -8.14
C THR A 69 -10.22 -8.42 -8.23
N ASP A 70 -9.96 -7.13 -8.07
CA ASP A 70 -8.63 -6.55 -8.26
C ASP A 70 -7.75 -6.60 -6.99
N VAL A 71 -8.29 -7.08 -5.85
CA VAL A 71 -7.52 -7.34 -4.63
C VAL A 71 -7.25 -8.84 -4.50
N GLY A 72 -5.97 -9.18 -4.54
CA GLY A 72 -5.50 -10.56 -4.41
C GLY A 72 -4.73 -10.83 -3.11
N ALA A 73 -4.31 -9.80 -2.36
CA ALA A 73 -3.64 -9.98 -1.08
C ALA A 73 -3.96 -8.86 -0.10
N ILE A 74 -4.02 -9.20 1.19
CA ILE A 74 -4.12 -8.24 2.29
C ILE A 74 -3.02 -8.54 3.31
N THR A 75 -2.20 -7.54 3.62
CA THR A 75 -1.18 -7.60 4.68
C THR A 75 -1.65 -6.79 5.87
N LEU A 76 -1.67 -7.40 7.04
CA LEU A 76 -1.94 -6.74 8.33
C LEU A 76 -0.69 -6.79 9.19
N ALA A 77 -0.31 -5.67 9.78
CA ALA A 77 0.77 -5.59 10.76
C ALA A 77 0.38 -4.71 11.94
N PHE A 78 0.95 -5.02 13.11
CA PHE A 78 0.90 -4.20 14.31
C PHE A 78 2.31 -3.85 14.74
N TYR A 79 2.50 -2.58 15.08
CA TYR A 79 3.75 -2.03 15.58
C TYR A 79 3.50 -1.46 16.98
N ASP A 80 4.42 -1.69 17.91
CA ASP A 80 4.36 -1.11 19.25
C ASP A 80 4.65 0.39 19.26
N ALA A 81 4.64 1.02 20.43
CA ALA A 81 4.91 2.43 20.60
C ALA A 81 6.36 2.84 20.22
N ALA A 82 7.28 1.89 20.18
CA ALA A 82 8.66 2.08 19.70
C ALA A 82 8.79 1.92 18.18
N GLY A 83 7.72 1.52 17.49
CA GLY A 83 7.72 1.23 16.06
C GLY A 83 8.25 -0.17 15.72
N THR A 84 8.36 -1.06 16.71
CA THR A 84 8.78 -2.45 16.49
C THR A 84 7.59 -3.27 16.01
N GLU A 85 7.79 -4.07 14.96
CA GLU A 85 6.77 -5.00 14.47
C GLU A 85 6.55 -6.11 15.52
N VAL A 86 5.31 -6.21 16.03
CA VAL A 86 4.91 -7.23 17.00
C VAL A 86 4.04 -8.31 16.38
N TYR A 87 3.44 -8.03 15.24
CA TYR A 87 2.65 -8.99 14.47
C TYR A 87 2.63 -8.57 13.01
N LYS A 88 2.77 -9.53 12.11
CA LYS A 88 2.51 -9.35 10.69
C LYS A 88 2.07 -10.63 10.04
N THR A 89 1.07 -10.54 9.18
CA THR A 89 0.61 -11.64 8.35
C THR A 89 0.08 -11.14 7.02
N THR A 90 0.07 -12.01 6.02
CA THR A 90 -0.50 -11.73 4.71
C THR A 90 -1.45 -12.86 4.33
N GLN A 91 -2.67 -12.53 3.96
CA GLN A 91 -3.60 -13.43 3.29
C GLN A 91 -3.47 -13.23 1.79
N ILE A 92 -3.31 -14.31 1.06
CA ILE A 92 -3.38 -14.35 -0.41
C ILE A 92 -4.69 -14.99 -0.79
N LYS A 93 -5.49 -14.30 -1.61
CA LYS A 93 -6.84 -14.75 -1.98
C LYS A 93 -6.79 -16.13 -2.64
N GLY A 94 -7.50 -17.09 -2.04
CA GLY A 94 -7.59 -18.45 -2.57
C GLY A 94 -6.49 -19.42 -2.12
N ASP A 95 -5.53 -19.02 -1.26
CA ASP A 95 -4.47 -19.92 -0.79
C ASP A 95 -4.91 -20.90 0.32
N GLY A 96 -6.13 -20.71 0.88
CA GLY A 96 -6.69 -21.59 1.90
C GLY A 96 -6.08 -21.47 3.30
N SER A 97 -5.18 -20.49 3.53
CA SER A 97 -4.53 -20.26 4.82
C SER A 97 -5.41 -19.57 5.86
N TYR A 98 -6.63 -19.18 5.49
CA TYR A 98 -7.58 -18.43 6.30
C TYR A 98 -9.02 -18.93 6.07
N THR A 99 -9.92 -18.65 7.02
CA THR A 99 -11.35 -18.99 6.89
C THR A 99 -12.11 -17.96 6.07
N THR A 100 -11.85 -16.68 6.34
CA THR A 100 -12.51 -15.56 5.67
C THR A 100 -11.44 -14.57 5.18
N PHE A 101 -11.44 -14.23 3.90
CA PHE A 101 -10.51 -13.25 3.34
C PHE A 101 -10.83 -11.86 3.88
N GLY A 102 -9.84 -11.22 4.48
CA GLY A 102 -9.97 -9.93 5.14
C GLY A 102 -10.25 -10.01 6.66
N GLU A 103 -10.39 -11.22 7.23
CA GLU A 103 -10.52 -11.44 8.66
C GLU A 103 -9.22 -11.96 9.25
N PHE A 104 -8.69 -11.25 10.25
CA PHE A 104 -7.41 -11.55 10.88
C PHE A 104 -7.58 -11.62 12.39
N THR A 105 -6.85 -12.52 13.04
CA THR A 105 -6.77 -12.59 14.51
C THR A 105 -5.30 -12.51 14.93
N ALA A 106 -4.98 -11.52 15.76
CA ALA A 106 -3.68 -11.35 16.38
C ALA A 106 -3.82 -11.45 17.91
N ASN A 107 -2.82 -12.02 18.58
CA ASN A 107 -2.74 -11.98 20.05
C ASN A 107 -1.76 -10.86 20.43
N LEU A 108 -2.27 -9.78 21.04
CA LEU A 108 -1.49 -8.63 21.45
C LEU A 108 -1.49 -8.48 22.95
N GLN A 109 -0.37 -8.07 23.52
CA GLN A 109 -0.29 -7.65 24.92
C GLN A 109 -1.14 -6.39 25.19
N VAL A 110 -1.50 -6.13 26.42
CA VAL A 110 -2.07 -4.85 26.83
C VAL A 110 -1.06 -3.74 26.48
N GLY A 111 -1.50 -2.73 25.72
CA GLY A 111 -0.60 -1.67 25.23
C GLY A 111 -1.18 -0.83 24.10
N HIS A 112 -0.33 0.03 23.56
CA HIS A 112 -0.66 0.91 22.44
C HIS A 112 0.06 0.44 21.19
N TYR A 113 -0.67 0.40 20.08
CA TYR A 113 -0.17 -0.11 18.80
C TYR A 113 -0.55 0.82 17.66
N THR A 114 0.25 0.76 16.60
CA THR A 114 -0.11 1.27 15.28
C THR A 114 -0.44 0.06 14.40
N MET A 115 -1.69 -0.06 14.01
CA MET A 115 -2.13 -1.05 13.03
C MET A 115 -1.93 -0.49 11.63
N VAL A 116 -1.38 -1.31 10.73
CA VAL A 116 -1.27 -1.03 9.30
C VAL A 116 -1.93 -2.17 8.54
N ALA A 117 -2.92 -1.84 7.72
CA ALA A 117 -3.54 -2.78 6.79
C ALA A 117 -3.33 -2.29 5.36
N VAL A 118 -2.84 -3.18 4.48
CA VAL A 118 -2.59 -2.89 3.06
C VAL A 118 -3.20 -4.00 2.22
N ALA A 119 -4.17 -3.65 1.38
CA ALA A 119 -4.72 -4.55 0.38
C ALA A 119 -4.20 -4.15 -1.01
N ARG A 120 -3.96 -5.13 -1.87
CA ARG A 120 -3.38 -4.91 -3.19
C ARG A 120 -3.74 -5.99 -4.20
N ALA A 121 -3.60 -5.67 -5.47
CA ALA A 121 -3.53 -6.69 -6.50
C ALA A 121 -2.31 -7.59 -6.23
N HIS A 122 -2.47 -8.89 -6.41
CA HIS A 122 -1.42 -9.89 -6.20
C HIS A 122 -1.20 -10.72 -7.46
N TYR A 123 0.06 -10.99 -7.76
CA TYR A 123 0.49 -11.85 -8.87
C TYR A 123 1.70 -12.67 -8.42
N ASP A 124 1.87 -13.84 -8.98
CA ASP A 124 3.03 -14.69 -8.69
C ASP A 124 4.34 -13.94 -8.96
N GLY A 125 5.25 -13.99 -8.00
CA GLY A 125 6.52 -13.26 -8.04
C GLY A 125 6.42 -11.77 -7.67
N ASP A 126 5.28 -11.33 -7.12
CA ASP A 126 5.08 -9.96 -6.62
C ASP A 126 5.94 -9.73 -5.37
N ALA A 127 6.78 -8.71 -5.43
CA ALA A 127 7.74 -8.38 -4.36
C ALA A 127 7.27 -7.16 -3.57
N PHE A 128 6.09 -7.24 -2.97
CA PHE A 128 5.60 -6.23 -2.03
C PHE A 128 6.27 -6.39 -0.66
N THR A 129 6.65 -5.28 -0.05
CA THR A 129 7.17 -5.21 1.31
C THR A 129 6.41 -4.16 2.11
N LEU A 130 6.09 -4.50 3.37
CA LEU A 130 5.64 -3.55 4.40
C LEU A 130 6.73 -3.55 5.47
N THR A 131 7.53 -2.47 5.52
CA THR A 131 8.71 -2.38 6.39
C THR A 131 8.40 -1.69 7.70
N SER A 132 7.51 -0.69 7.69
CA SER A 132 7.14 0.10 8.86
C SER A 132 5.78 0.77 8.66
N PRO A 133 5.22 1.45 9.68
CA PRO A 133 4.01 2.25 9.50
C PRO A 133 4.14 3.39 8.48
N THR A 134 5.36 3.75 8.11
CA THR A 134 5.66 4.85 7.20
C THR A 134 6.34 4.41 5.91
N GLU A 135 6.56 3.10 5.72
CA GLU A 135 7.26 2.60 4.53
C GLU A 135 6.72 1.25 4.08
N ALA A 136 6.18 1.24 2.87
CA ALA A 136 5.76 0.07 2.13
C ALA A 136 5.99 0.29 0.63
N GLY A 137 6.06 -0.78 -0.17
CA GLY A 137 6.20 -0.62 -1.61
C GLY A 137 6.52 -1.88 -2.36
N TYR A 138 6.83 -1.67 -3.64
CA TYR A 138 7.13 -2.73 -4.60
C TYR A 138 8.60 -2.64 -5.03
N THR A 139 9.34 -3.73 -4.87
CA THR A 139 10.72 -3.83 -5.37
C THR A 139 10.74 -4.12 -6.87
N SER A 140 9.65 -4.64 -7.44
CA SER A 140 9.47 -4.82 -8.87
C SER A 140 9.29 -3.46 -9.60
N GLU A 141 9.37 -3.47 -10.94
CA GLU A 141 9.13 -2.28 -11.76
C GLU A 141 7.65 -1.85 -11.82
N ARG A 142 6.74 -2.66 -11.27
CA ARG A 142 5.29 -2.46 -11.39
C ARG A 142 4.64 -2.25 -10.03
N PRO A 143 4.33 -1.01 -9.63
CA PRO A 143 3.39 -0.77 -8.55
C PRO A 143 2.00 -1.30 -8.96
N ARG A 144 1.22 -1.72 -7.96
CA ARG A 144 -0.10 -2.31 -8.14
C ARG A 144 -1.17 -1.42 -7.52
N GLU A 145 -2.40 -1.62 -7.93
CA GLU A 145 -3.53 -1.03 -7.21
C GLU A 145 -3.44 -1.39 -5.73
N THR A 146 -3.48 -0.37 -4.88
CA THR A 146 -3.18 -0.50 -3.46
C THR A 146 -4.15 0.33 -2.64
N PHE A 147 -4.65 -0.28 -1.58
CA PHE A 147 -5.50 0.33 -0.56
C PHE A 147 -4.78 0.25 0.78
N SER A 148 -4.87 1.29 1.59
CA SER A 148 -4.21 1.32 2.89
C SER A 148 -5.06 1.96 3.96
N LYS A 149 -4.84 1.52 5.21
CA LYS A 149 -5.33 2.14 6.43
C LYS A 149 -4.28 2.01 7.52
N VAL A 150 -3.99 3.12 8.17
CA VAL A 150 -3.23 3.15 9.42
C VAL A 150 -4.13 3.67 10.53
N GLN A 151 -4.10 3.01 11.68
CA GLN A 151 -4.96 3.32 12.81
C GLN A 151 -4.24 3.03 14.13
N ALA A 152 -4.38 3.95 15.09
CA ALA A 152 -3.98 3.68 16.47
C ALA A 152 -4.94 2.67 17.13
N VAL A 153 -4.38 1.69 17.83
CA VAL A 153 -5.12 0.64 18.54
C VAL A 153 -4.63 0.59 19.99
N THR A 154 -5.56 0.59 20.92
CA THR A 154 -5.25 0.45 22.35
C THR A 154 -5.89 -0.83 22.88
N VAL A 155 -5.06 -1.75 23.34
CA VAL A 155 -5.48 -2.97 24.03
C VAL A 155 -5.43 -2.67 25.54
N THR A 156 -6.60 -2.55 26.17
CA THR A 156 -6.70 -2.13 27.58
C THR A 156 -6.87 -3.28 28.56
N SER A 157 -7.22 -4.47 28.07
CA SER A 157 -7.46 -5.66 28.87
C SER A 157 -7.21 -6.92 28.04
N VAL A 158 -7.23 -8.08 28.66
CA VAL A 158 -7.13 -9.39 28.01
C VAL A 158 -8.43 -9.83 27.31
N SER A 159 -9.46 -9.00 27.33
CA SER A 159 -10.72 -9.29 26.65
C SER A 159 -10.58 -9.15 25.13
N PRO A 160 -11.34 -9.93 24.35
CA PRO A 160 -11.33 -9.81 22.88
C PRO A 160 -11.64 -8.39 22.41
N LEU A 161 -10.89 -7.91 21.42
CA LEU A 161 -11.10 -6.63 20.75
C LEU A 161 -11.42 -6.89 19.29
N ASN A 162 -12.53 -6.34 18.80
CA ASN A 162 -12.91 -6.40 17.39
C ASN A 162 -12.73 -5.02 16.75
N LEU A 163 -12.12 -4.98 15.59
CA LEU A 163 -11.84 -3.78 14.82
C LEU A 163 -12.44 -3.92 13.43
N GLU A 164 -13.25 -2.95 13.05
CA GLU A 164 -13.82 -2.82 11.70
C GLU A 164 -12.98 -1.80 10.91
N VAL A 165 -12.49 -2.18 9.74
CA VAL A 165 -11.52 -1.38 8.98
C VAL A 165 -11.95 -1.22 7.54
N THR A 166 -12.02 0.04 7.09
CA THR A 166 -12.19 0.41 5.68
C THR A 166 -10.85 0.89 5.12
N LEU A 167 -10.40 0.32 4.03
CA LEU A 167 -9.15 0.69 3.36
C LEU A 167 -9.42 1.69 2.24
N ASN A 168 -8.57 2.72 2.15
CA ASN A 168 -8.66 3.75 1.12
C ASN A 168 -7.68 3.48 -0.01
N ARG A 169 -8.10 3.68 -1.28
CA ARG A 169 -7.18 3.61 -2.42
C ARG A 169 -6.18 4.77 -2.35
N ILE A 170 -4.90 4.46 -2.53
CA ILE A 170 -3.80 5.42 -2.38
C ILE A 170 -3.01 5.65 -3.66
N ASN A 171 -3.25 4.90 -4.73
CA ASN A 171 -2.64 5.14 -6.03
C ASN A 171 -3.37 6.23 -6.83
N SER A 172 -2.63 6.79 -7.78
CA SER A 172 -3.18 7.36 -9.01
C SER A 172 -3.19 6.30 -10.10
N TRP A 173 -3.83 6.57 -11.24
CA TRP A 173 -3.83 5.69 -12.40
C TRP A 173 -3.55 6.49 -13.65
N LEU A 174 -2.53 6.08 -14.42
CA LEU A 174 -2.29 6.53 -15.78
C LEU A 174 -2.77 5.48 -16.77
N LYS A 175 -3.60 5.90 -17.70
CA LYS A 175 -4.04 5.12 -18.85
C LYS A 175 -3.57 5.80 -20.13
N ILE A 176 -2.75 5.13 -20.92
CA ILE A 176 -2.29 5.61 -22.22
C ILE A 176 -3.03 4.84 -23.30
N ILE A 177 -3.70 5.55 -24.21
CA ILE A 177 -4.46 4.97 -25.31
C ILE A 177 -3.87 5.52 -26.63
N SER A 178 -3.29 4.65 -27.45
CA SER A 178 -2.84 5.09 -28.78
C SER A 178 -4.04 5.30 -29.72
N THR A 179 -3.95 6.31 -30.54
CA THR A 179 -4.91 6.54 -31.66
C THR A 179 -4.38 5.96 -32.99
N ASP A 180 -3.11 5.65 -33.02
CA ASP A 180 -2.42 4.99 -34.15
C ASP A 180 -2.20 3.50 -33.88
N GLY A 181 -2.11 2.72 -34.93
CA GLY A 181 -1.90 1.28 -34.88
C GLY A 181 -0.46 0.91 -34.57
N ARG A 182 -0.27 -0.11 -33.73
CA ARG A 182 1.06 -0.60 -33.32
C ARG A 182 1.84 -1.17 -34.51
N PRO A 183 3.01 -0.62 -34.87
CA PRO A 183 3.90 -1.20 -35.86
C PRO A 183 4.47 -2.57 -35.45
N ALA A 184 4.80 -3.41 -36.43
CA ALA A 184 5.37 -4.74 -36.18
C ALA A 184 6.74 -4.69 -35.45
N SER A 185 7.51 -3.61 -35.67
CA SER A 185 8.80 -3.38 -34.97
C SER A 185 8.67 -3.09 -33.50
N ILE A 186 7.53 -2.57 -33.04
CA ILE A 186 7.32 -2.21 -31.61
C ILE A 186 6.92 -3.45 -30.82
N LYS A 187 7.73 -3.75 -29.81
CA LYS A 187 7.54 -4.90 -28.92
C LYS A 187 7.25 -4.49 -27.49
N LYS A 188 7.79 -3.34 -27.05
CA LYS A 188 7.68 -2.85 -25.69
C LYS A 188 7.31 -1.37 -25.69
N ILE A 189 6.63 -0.94 -24.63
CA ILE A 189 6.38 0.47 -24.34
C ILE A 189 6.94 0.75 -22.96
N ARG A 190 7.91 1.64 -22.86
CA ARG A 190 8.42 2.14 -21.58
C ARG A 190 7.78 3.47 -21.27
N THR A 191 7.14 3.56 -20.13
CA THR A 191 6.56 4.79 -19.59
C THR A 191 7.41 5.26 -18.43
N THR A 192 7.97 6.45 -18.53
CA THR A 192 8.81 7.08 -17.50
C THR A 192 8.06 8.26 -16.87
N PHE A 193 7.99 8.25 -15.56
CA PHE A 193 7.42 9.31 -14.73
C PHE A 193 8.54 10.19 -14.21
N GLU A 194 8.40 11.51 -14.31
CA GLU A 194 9.36 12.47 -13.76
C GLU A 194 9.37 12.46 -12.24
N LYS A 195 8.20 12.23 -11.64
CA LYS A 195 7.94 12.23 -10.19
C LYS A 195 7.17 11.00 -9.76
N GLY A 196 6.81 10.96 -8.46
CA GLY A 196 6.14 9.81 -7.87
C GLY A 196 7.08 8.63 -7.66
N GLY A 197 6.53 7.48 -7.29
CA GLY A 197 7.33 6.32 -6.95
C GLY A 197 6.58 5.00 -6.97
N LYS A 198 7.33 3.94 -6.62
CA LYS A 198 6.82 2.57 -6.45
C LYS A 198 6.59 2.21 -4.98
N SER A 199 7.01 3.09 -4.07
CA SER A 199 6.89 2.94 -2.62
C SER A 199 6.06 4.08 -2.05
N PHE A 200 5.42 3.82 -0.93
CA PHE A 200 4.53 4.78 -0.28
C PHE A 200 4.65 4.73 1.23
N ASN A 201 4.26 5.81 1.86
CA ASN A 201 4.07 5.89 3.30
C ASN A 201 2.62 5.49 3.63
N PRO A 202 2.38 4.34 4.30
CA PRO A 202 1.02 3.89 4.63
C PRO A 202 0.21 4.91 5.44
N THR A 203 0.87 5.73 6.29
CA THR A 203 0.20 6.72 7.14
C THR A 203 -0.37 7.88 6.32
N THR A 204 0.35 8.35 5.30
CA THR A 204 -0.09 9.47 4.46
C THR A 204 -0.70 9.02 3.14
N GLY A 205 -0.37 7.81 2.68
CA GLY A 205 -0.70 7.31 1.34
C GLY A 205 0.15 7.94 0.22
N TRP A 206 1.19 8.72 0.55
CA TRP A 206 2.03 9.41 -0.42
C TRP A 206 3.23 8.57 -0.82
N ALA A 207 3.76 8.82 -2.01
CA ALA A 207 5.06 8.26 -2.40
C ALA A 207 6.13 8.59 -1.35
N THR A 208 6.95 7.61 -0.96
CA THR A 208 8.08 7.83 -0.04
C THR A 208 9.26 8.49 -0.73
N THR A 209 9.37 8.31 -2.05
CA THR A 209 10.33 8.97 -2.92
C THR A 209 9.60 9.61 -4.08
N ASP A 210 9.98 10.84 -4.42
CA ASP A 210 9.39 11.61 -5.53
C ASP A 210 10.42 11.82 -6.65
N THR A 211 11.18 10.76 -6.97
CA THR A 211 12.28 10.79 -7.94
C THR A 211 11.89 10.20 -9.30
N GLY A 212 10.64 9.82 -9.45
CA GLY A 212 10.14 9.15 -10.63
C GLY A 212 10.57 7.68 -10.74
N PHE A 213 10.05 7.02 -11.75
CA PHE A 213 10.37 5.65 -12.10
C PHE A 213 9.95 5.34 -13.53
N SER A 214 10.38 4.21 -14.06
CA SER A 214 9.94 3.70 -15.35
C SER A 214 9.22 2.36 -15.19
N GLN A 215 8.23 2.13 -16.06
CA GLN A 215 7.58 0.84 -16.21
C GLN A 215 7.57 0.42 -17.68
N THR A 216 8.00 -0.81 -17.96
CA THR A 216 7.97 -1.40 -19.30
C THR A 216 6.79 -2.37 -19.42
N ASN A 217 5.99 -2.20 -20.44
CA ASN A 217 4.85 -3.03 -20.78
C ASN A 217 5.06 -3.69 -22.16
N ASN A 218 4.64 -4.95 -22.28
CA ASN A 218 4.65 -5.69 -23.55
C ASN A 218 3.22 -5.73 -24.10
N PRO A 219 2.87 -4.88 -25.09
CA PRO A 219 1.53 -4.88 -25.64
C PRO A 219 1.23 -6.23 -26.33
N SER A 220 0.14 -6.88 -25.93
CA SER A 220 -0.33 -8.14 -26.52
C SER A 220 -1.28 -7.94 -27.71
N THR A 221 -1.58 -6.69 -28.06
CA THR A 221 -2.49 -6.36 -29.17
C THR A 221 -1.91 -6.75 -30.52
N ALA A 222 -2.78 -7.04 -31.51
CA ALA A 222 -2.38 -7.33 -32.88
C ALA A 222 -1.60 -6.16 -33.51
N ILE A 223 -0.74 -6.46 -34.48
CA ILE A 223 -0.09 -5.45 -35.31
C ILE A 223 -1.16 -4.62 -36.02
N GLY A 224 -1.00 -3.32 -36.06
CA GLY A 224 -1.97 -2.38 -36.64
C GLY A 224 -3.11 -2.00 -35.71
N ALA A 225 -3.30 -2.68 -34.56
CA ALA A 225 -4.30 -2.30 -33.55
C ALA A 225 -3.77 -1.20 -32.63
N THR A 226 -4.68 -0.43 -32.06
CA THR A 226 -4.39 0.52 -30.98
C THR A 226 -3.97 -0.23 -29.72
N ILE A 227 -3.19 0.42 -28.86
CA ILE A 227 -2.75 -0.14 -27.58
C ILE A 227 -3.37 0.63 -26.43
N GLU A 228 -3.48 -0.08 -25.30
CA GLU A 228 -3.79 0.49 -24.00
C GLU A 228 -2.71 0.08 -23.00
N ILE A 229 -2.13 1.05 -22.30
CA ILE A 229 -1.13 0.85 -21.25
C ILE A 229 -1.65 1.44 -19.95
N ASN A 230 -1.55 0.66 -18.88
CA ASN A 230 -1.98 1.04 -17.55
C ASN A 230 -0.79 1.03 -16.57
N VAL A 231 -0.64 2.12 -15.82
CA VAL A 231 0.36 2.27 -14.76
C VAL A 231 -0.31 2.92 -13.55
N VAL A 232 0.00 2.47 -12.35
CA VAL A 232 -0.63 2.92 -11.10
C VAL A 232 0.40 3.50 -10.12
N PRO A 233 0.97 4.69 -10.37
CA PRO A 233 1.99 5.30 -9.53
C PRO A 233 1.43 5.71 -8.16
N PHE A 234 2.33 5.80 -7.17
CA PHE A 234 2.09 6.61 -5.98
C PHE A 234 2.59 8.02 -6.25
N VAL A 235 1.83 9.03 -5.81
CA VAL A 235 2.15 10.45 -5.96
C VAL A 235 2.40 11.09 -4.61
N ALA A 236 3.18 12.17 -4.58
CA ALA A 236 3.60 12.84 -3.35
C ALA A 236 2.76 14.11 -3.08
N CYS A 237 1.45 14.03 -3.23
CA CYS A 237 0.55 15.16 -3.01
C CYS A 237 -0.59 14.83 -2.04
N ALA A 238 -1.13 15.88 -1.39
CA ALA A 238 -2.29 15.77 -0.52
C ALA A 238 -3.55 15.31 -1.30
N ASP A 239 -4.56 14.81 -0.57
CA ASP A 239 -5.75 14.19 -1.17
C ASP A 239 -6.56 15.13 -2.07
N ASP A 240 -6.58 16.41 -1.72
CA ASP A 240 -7.26 17.48 -2.45
C ASP A 240 -6.36 18.19 -3.47
N ALA A 241 -5.05 17.89 -3.46
CA ALA A 241 -4.07 18.47 -4.36
C ALA A 241 -3.85 17.65 -5.62
N GLU A 242 -3.32 18.27 -6.64
CA GLU A 242 -2.93 17.70 -7.91
C GLU A 242 -1.43 17.86 -8.10
N GLU A 243 -0.73 16.78 -8.43
CA GLU A 243 0.66 16.82 -8.81
C GLU A 243 0.79 16.79 -10.32
N LYS A 244 1.48 17.76 -10.90
CA LYS A 244 1.78 17.80 -12.34
C LYS A 244 3.20 17.35 -12.61
N MET A 245 3.35 16.48 -13.59
CA MET A 245 4.66 15.95 -13.97
C MET A 245 4.76 15.67 -15.47
N THR A 246 5.98 15.48 -15.95
CA THR A 246 6.25 15.05 -17.30
C THR A 246 6.17 13.52 -17.42
N ILE A 247 5.50 13.03 -18.45
CA ILE A 247 5.45 11.61 -18.81
C ILE A 247 6.18 11.42 -20.14
N THR A 248 7.20 10.55 -20.13
CA THR A 248 7.90 10.13 -21.35
C THR A 248 7.44 8.71 -21.73
N ILE A 249 6.99 8.56 -22.98
CA ILE A 249 6.52 7.31 -23.55
C ILE A 249 7.49 6.92 -24.65
N GLU A 250 8.16 5.78 -24.53
CA GLU A 250 9.11 5.27 -25.50
C GLU A 250 8.61 3.96 -26.08
N ALA A 251 8.58 3.91 -27.41
CA ALA A 251 8.29 2.71 -28.16
C ALA A 251 9.60 1.98 -28.49
N LEU A 252 9.72 0.72 -28.06
CA LEU A 252 10.96 -0.05 -28.11
C LEU A 252 10.79 -1.29 -29.00
N ASP A 253 11.90 -1.72 -29.61
CA ASP A 253 12.00 -3.03 -30.23
C ASP A 253 12.25 -4.16 -29.21
N ASN A 254 12.60 -5.36 -29.70
CA ASN A 254 12.85 -6.51 -28.83
C ASN A 254 14.16 -6.36 -28.03
N ASP A 255 15.12 -5.63 -28.55
CA ASP A 255 16.45 -5.43 -27.98
C ASP A 255 16.56 -4.15 -27.13
N ASP A 256 15.40 -3.57 -26.76
CA ASP A 256 15.25 -2.33 -25.99
C ASP A 256 15.76 -1.05 -26.70
N ASN A 257 16.00 -1.10 -28.02
CA ASN A 257 16.31 0.11 -28.77
C ASN A 257 15.07 0.99 -28.90
N VAL A 258 15.24 2.29 -28.65
CA VAL A 258 14.17 3.29 -28.76
C VAL A 258 13.90 3.58 -30.24
N LEU A 259 12.70 3.27 -30.70
CA LEU A 259 12.23 3.53 -32.05
C LEU A 259 11.37 4.79 -32.15
N GLY A 260 10.85 5.29 -31.02
CA GLY A 260 10.08 6.52 -30.97
C GLY A 260 9.92 6.99 -29.54
N THR A 261 9.82 8.31 -29.36
CA THR A 261 9.65 8.94 -28.05
C THR A 261 8.56 10.01 -28.13
N LYS A 262 7.67 10.02 -27.14
CA LYS A 262 6.69 11.08 -26.91
C LYS A 262 6.87 11.63 -25.50
N VAL A 263 6.86 12.95 -25.37
CA VAL A 263 6.95 13.64 -24.07
C VAL A 263 5.68 14.45 -23.89
N VAL A 264 4.99 14.19 -22.78
CA VAL A 264 3.75 14.90 -22.40
C VAL A 264 4.02 15.64 -21.09
N ASN A 265 3.99 16.96 -21.16
CA ASN A 265 4.26 17.84 -20.01
C ASN A 265 2.98 18.16 -19.26
N ASN A 266 3.14 18.53 -17.98
CA ASN A 266 2.05 18.99 -17.10
C ASN A 266 0.89 17.99 -16.97
N VAL A 267 1.17 16.69 -17.03
CA VAL A 267 0.19 15.62 -16.85
C VAL A 267 -0.26 15.64 -15.37
N PRO A 268 -1.56 15.85 -15.09
CA PRO A 268 -2.04 15.93 -13.73
C PRO A 268 -2.26 14.55 -13.13
N PHE A 269 -1.84 14.38 -11.88
CA PHE A 269 -2.09 13.20 -11.07
C PHE A 269 -2.71 13.60 -9.75
N LYS A 270 -3.67 12.82 -9.33
CA LYS A 270 -4.29 12.92 -8.01
C LYS A 270 -4.55 11.52 -7.49
N ARG A 271 -4.44 11.33 -6.20
CA ARG A 271 -4.76 10.07 -5.54
C ARG A 271 -6.20 9.66 -5.85
N ASN A 272 -6.43 8.34 -6.06
CA ASN A 272 -7.72 7.75 -6.40
C ASN A 272 -8.37 8.35 -7.67
N ARG A 273 -7.56 8.88 -8.60
CA ARG A 273 -8.01 9.37 -9.91
C ARG A 273 -7.28 8.71 -11.06
N GLN A 274 -7.98 8.59 -12.19
CA GLN A 274 -7.43 8.14 -13.44
C GLN A 274 -7.12 9.37 -14.32
N THR A 275 -5.91 9.42 -14.85
CA THR A 275 -5.50 10.33 -15.91
C THR A 275 -5.38 9.55 -17.20
N ILE A 276 -6.05 9.98 -18.26
CA ILE A 276 -6.03 9.32 -19.57
C ILE A 276 -5.25 10.20 -20.55
N LEU A 277 -4.19 9.65 -21.11
CA LEU A 277 -3.48 10.22 -22.25
C LEU A 277 -3.92 9.53 -23.54
N ARG A 278 -4.53 10.27 -24.43
CA ARG A 278 -4.98 9.75 -25.73
C ARG A 278 -4.29 10.49 -26.87
N GLY A 279 -3.57 9.76 -27.73
CA GLY A 279 -2.87 10.37 -28.85
C GLY A 279 -2.06 9.36 -29.67
N ASN A 280 -1.34 9.85 -30.65
CA ASN A 280 -0.44 9.05 -31.48
C ASN A 280 0.81 8.68 -30.68
N VAL A 281 1.06 7.40 -30.51
CA VAL A 281 2.24 6.86 -29.81
C VAL A 281 3.37 6.54 -30.77
N PHE A 282 3.05 6.04 -31.95
CA PHE A 282 4.01 5.44 -32.88
C PHE A 282 4.39 6.33 -34.04
N THR A 283 3.50 7.16 -34.53
CA THR A 283 3.79 8.06 -35.66
C THR A 283 4.55 9.29 -35.20
N ALA A 284 5.58 9.66 -35.95
CA ALA A 284 6.29 10.91 -35.73
C ALA A 284 5.38 12.06 -36.17
N GLU A 285 4.81 12.79 -35.19
CA GLU A 285 4.15 14.06 -35.43
C GLU A 285 5.17 15.20 -35.41
N PRO A 286 5.06 16.19 -36.30
CA PRO A 286 5.91 17.37 -36.23
C PRO A 286 5.53 18.20 -35.01
N THR A 287 6.39 18.18 -34.01
CA THR A 287 6.64 19.18 -32.94
C THR A 287 5.51 19.61 -31.98
N THR A 288 4.28 19.18 -32.09
CA THR A 288 3.24 19.41 -31.08
C THR A 288 2.68 18.07 -30.62
N SER A 289 2.87 17.75 -29.35
CA SER A 289 2.28 16.54 -28.75
C SER A 289 0.75 16.66 -28.78
N SER A 290 0.11 15.83 -29.60
CA SER A 290 -1.35 15.79 -29.74
C SER A 290 -2.00 14.83 -28.73
N PHE A 291 -1.46 14.73 -27.52
CA PHE A 291 -2.10 13.95 -26.46
C PHE A 291 -3.23 14.75 -25.83
N LYS A 292 -4.43 14.21 -25.87
CA LYS A 292 -5.55 14.68 -25.06
C LYS A 292 -5.41 14.09 -23.67
N ILE A 293 -5.44 14.95 -22.65
CA ILE A 293 -5.45 14.57 -21.26
C ILE A 293 -6.92 14.49 -20.79
N GLU A 294 -7.32 13.31 -20.36
CA GLU A 294 -8.65 13.08 -19.78
C GLU A 294 -8.44 12.60 -18.35
N THR A 295 -9.18 13.13 -17.39
CA THR A 295 -9.18 12.67 -16.00
C THR A 295 -10.54 12.09 -15.67
N ALA A 296 -10.59 10.79 -15.39
CA ALA A 296 -11.79 10.09 -14.99
C ALA A 296 -11.50 9.25 -13.74
N TRP A 297 -12.41 9.22 -12.82
CA TRP A 297 -12.54 8.30 -11.66
C TRP A 297 -13.37 8.90 -10.52
N LEU A 298 -13.28 10.23 -10.39
CA LEU A 298 -14.16 11.04 -9.55
C LEU A 298 -14.62 12.21 -10.43
N SER A 299 -15.72 12.04 -11.17
CA SER A 299 -16.29 13.04 -12.09
C SER A 299 -15.33 13.59 -13.16
N ASP A 300 -15.81 13.60 -14.38
CA ASP A 300 -15.12 14.01 -15.60
C ASP A 300 -14.48 15.41 -15.50
N TYR A 301 -13.15 15.48 -15.60
CA TYR A 301 -12.49 16.67 -16.07
C TYR A 301 -12.17 16.46 -17.55
N THR A 302 -13.01 16.98 -18.42
CA THR A 302 -12.71 17.09 -19.85
C THR A 302 -12.13 18.48 -20.07
N MET A 303 -10.86 18.57 -20.41
CA MET A 303 -10.30 19.80 -20.98
C MET A 303 -10.11 19.57 -22.48
N ASP A 304 -10.85 20.29 -23.29
CA ASP A 304 -10.61 20.44 -24.73
C ASP A 304 -9.55 21.53 -24.93
N PHE A 305 -8.50 21.24 -25.69
CA PHE A 305 -7.49 22.21 -26.10
C PHE A 305 -7.64 22.50 -27.60
#